data_c48b762f9fb04e60f46f578f3b1e452d
#
_entry.id   c48b762f9fb04e60f46f578f3b1e452d
#
_cell.length_a   1.000
_cell.length_b   1.000
_cell.length_c   1.000
_cell.angle_alpha   90.00
_cell.angle_beta   90.00
_cell.angle_gamma   90.00
#
_symmetry.space_group_name_H-M   'P 1'
#
loop_
_entity.id
_entity.type
_entity.pdbx_description
1 polymer ?
#
loop_
_entity_poly.entity_id
_entity_poly.type
_entity_poly.pdbx_seq_one_letter_code
_entity_poly.pdbx_strand_id
1 'polypeptide(L)'
;MILAFSGGCSLQTGDGLLLLPKVPTEYVQLQQQLDEILQEGAVYAVAEAGTNRQAVQLMDLDGDGEEEALAFFRSESGAYQVCVFRQKNGAYIRLGMAEGYGTTLRAIYYPRIGQGRRVLAMCWGFDEGGSYGMTVYGFGVGDEGMSVLMDIQYGDVTIRDIDGDGAEEMAFAVRDSVTSLYSARVFQFREGQYRVLFEVPMCLEVRSVANMQFGTVEDGLVGLYIDSLATTGGYVTDLICYDGQTAANRTIDQASGSGSRTWRNSSVFCADINGDGLIDIPIAHTYSYELTEAEPRARLDWINFERDGGETPAGSTVHSVSENWYLVWPDKWGDRVRVLRDSSLGLSRTVFTLADAGDGDDELLTLWVFSGSGREEAASMKRGLQPLASNAAGLYRFSIPQTAPPSLALTGDELRSLFHTIETSWHSEEY
;
A
#
# COMPACT_ATOMS: atom_id res chain seq x y z
N MET A 1 -70.37 -25.54 -17.28
CA MET A 1 -70.49 -24.20 -16.73
C MET A 1 -69.07 -23.75 -16.41
N ILE A 2 -68.44 -23.07 -17.36
CA ILE A 2 -67.05 -22.65 -17.27
C ILE A 2 -67.06 -21.15 -16.96
N LEU A 3 -66.57 -20.75 -15.77
CA LEU A 3 -66.39 -19.35 -15.38
C LEU A 3 -64.98 -18.95 -15.78
N ALA A 4 -64.88 -18.05 -16.75
CA ALA A 4 -63.65 -17.37 -17.13
C ALA A 4 -63.45 -16.12 -16.23
N PHE A 5 -62.38 -16.11 -15.44
CA PHE A 5 -61.91 -14.92 -14.76
C PHE A 5 -60.98 -14.14 -15.71
N SER A 6 -61.44 -13.01 -16.18
CA SER A 6 -60.64 -12.02 -16.88
C SER A 6 -59.99 -11.07 -15.85
N GLY A 7 -58.73 -11.35 -15.52
CA GLY A 7 -57.90 -10.39 -14.77
C GLY A 7 -57.40 -9.29 -15.68
N GLY A 8 -57.98 -8.09 -15.57
CA GLY A 8 -57.47 -6.89 -16.26
C GLY A 8 -56.16 -6.42 -15.65
N CYS A 9 -55.06 -6.49 -16.40
CA CYS A 9 -53.84 -5.74 -16.08
C CYS A 9 -54.15 -4.25 -16.36
N SER A 10 -54.17 -3.42 -15.34
CA SER A 10 -54.14 -1.98 -15.50
C SER A 10 -52.73 -1.59 -16.00
N LEU A 11 -52.66 -1.18 -17.26
CA LEU A 11 -51.49 -0.48 -17.80
C LEU A 11 -51.35 0.84 -17.03
N GLN A 12 -50.37 0.90 -16.10
CA GLN A 12 -49.89 2.19 -15.61
C GLN A 12 -49.35 2.99 -16.80
N THR A 13 -49.93 4.13 -17.05
CA THR A 13 -49.50 5.07 -18.07
C THR A 13 -48.04 5.45 -17.83
N GLY A 14 -47.21 5.46 -18.90
CA GLY A 14 -45.78 5.65 -18.87
C GLY A 14 -45.27 7.01 -18.36
N ASP A 15 -46.15 7.89 -17.91
CA ASP A 15 -45.79 9.22 -17.35
C ASP A 15 -45.16 9.12 -15.94
N GLY A 16 -45.39 8.02 -15.23
CA GLY A 16 -44.76 7.79 -13.90
C GLY A 16 -43.31 7.30 -13.96
N LEU A 17 -42.86 6.80 -15.12
CA LEU A 17 -41.49 6.31 -15.31
C LEU A 17 -40.47 7.37 -15.76
N LEU A 18 -40.93 8.57 -16.07
CA LEU A 18 -40.12 9.72 -16.49
C LEU A 18 -39.92 10.78 -15.42
N LEU A 19 -40.47 10.61 -14.23
CA LEU A 19 -40.16 11.45 -13.10
C LEU A 19 -38.79 11.06 -12.58
N LEU A 20 -37.80 11.90 -12.80
CA LEU A 20 -36.51 11.82 -12.08
C LEU A 20 -36.81 11.67 -10.58
N PRO A 21 -36.12 10.76 -9.84
CA PRO A 21 -36.29 10.66 -8.40
C PRO A 21 -36.18 12.06 -7.79
N LYS A 22 -37.18 12.47 -7.03
CA LYS A 22 -37.10 13.76 -6.31
C LYS A 22 -35.95 13.63 -5.34
N VAL A 23 -34.97 14.51 -5.47
CA VAL A 23 -33.88 14.63 -4.49
C VAL A 23 -34.53 14.92 -3.14
N PRO A 24 -34.22 14.17 -2.08
CA PRO A 24 -34.74 14.46 -0.74
C PRO A 24 -34.49 15.92 -0.33
N THR A 25 -35.41 16.51 0.42
CA THR A 25 -35.40 17.96 0.74
C THR A 25 -34.12 18.35 1.49
N GLU A 26 -33.58 17.47 2.32
CA GLU A 26 -32.31 17.65 3.03
C GLU A 26 -31.12 17.90 2.09
N TYR A 27 -31.02 17.12 1.01
CA TYR A 27 -29.96 17.31 0.01
C TYR A 27 -30.12 18.56 -0.83
N VAL A 28 -31.36 19.04 -1.04
CA VAL A 28 -31.59 20.32 -1.69
C VAL A 28 -31.03 21.47 -0.87
N GLN A 29 -31.23 21.44 0.46
CA GLN A 29 -30.69 22.48 1.34
C GLN A 29 -29.15 22.41 1.44
N LEU A 30 -28.58 21.19 1.51
CA LEU A 30 -27.14 21.02 1.45
C LEU A 30 -26.58 21.62 0.15
N GLN A 31 -27.20 21.30 -0.99
CA GLN A 31 -26.78 21.84 -2.29
C GLN A 31 -26.83 23.38 -2.32
N GLN A 32 -27.85 24.02 -1.73
CA GLN A 32 -27.91 25.48 -1.65
C GLN A 32 -26.73 26.08 -0.87
N GLN A 33 -26.35 25.46 0.27
CA GLN A 33 -25.21 25.92 1.05
C GLN A 33 -23.87 25.69 0.32
N LEU A 34 -23.74 24.60 -0.43
CA LEU A 34 -22.57 24.34 -1.28
C LEU A 34 -22.49 25.36 -2.44
N ASP A 35 -23.62 25.66 -3.07
CA ASP A 35 -23.71 26.66 -4.15
C ASP A 35 -23.33 28.07 -3.67
N GLU A 36 -23.66 28.45 -2.43
CA GLU A 36 -23.22 29.73 -1.84
C GLU A 36 -21.69 29.79 -1.76
N ILE A 37 -21.01 28.72 -1.30
CA ILE A 37 -19.54 28.66 -1.23
C ILE A 37 -18.92 28.77 -2.63
N LEU A 38 -19.51 28.10 -3.62
CA LEU A 38 -19.04 28.17 -5.01
C LEU A 38 -19.21 29.53 -5.62
N GLN A 39 -20.30 30.30 -5.25
CA GLN A 39 -20.51 31.66 -5.70
C GLN A 39 -19.50 32.65 -5.13
N GLU A 40 -18.86 32.33 -3.99
CA GLU A 40 -17.76 33.10 -3.41
C GLU A 40 -16.41 32.84 -4.13
N GLY A 41 -16.39 32.09 -5.23
CA GLY A 41 -15.22 31.82 -6.06
C GLY A 41 -14.45 30.57 -5.70
N ALA A 42 -14.94 29.77 -4.74
CA ALA A 42 -14.36 28.46 -4.44
C ALA A 42 -14.68 27.46 -5.56
N VAL A 43 -13.82 26.43 -5.70
CA VAL A 43 -14.05 25.28 -6.59
C VAL A 43 -13.93 24.00 -5.79
N TYR A 44 -14.63 22.96 -6.20
CA TYR A 44 -14.48 21.65 -5.56
C TYR A 44 -13.06 21.14 -5.64
N ALA A 45 -12.59 20.55 -4.54
CA ALA A 45 -11.29 19.90 -4.45
C ALA A 45 -11.44 18.39 -4.24
N VAL A 46 -10.48 17.63 -4.75
CA VAL A 46 -10.41 16.18 -4.57
C VAL A 46 -9.02 15.82 -4.10
N ALA A 47 -8.90 14.73 -3.33
CA ALA A 47 -7.61 14.20 -2.95
C ALA A 47 -6.90 13.55 -4.14
N GLU A 48 -5.57 13.65 -4.18
CA GLU A 48 -4.73 13.06 -5.24
C GLU A 48 -4.70 11.53 -5.17
N ALA A 49 -4.71 10.98 -3.95
CA ALA A 49 -4.58 9.56 -3.68
C ALA A 49 -5.58 9.07 -2.61
N GLY A 50 -5.57 7.78 -2.34
CA GLY A 50 -6.46 7.12 -1.38
C GLY A 50 -7.85 6.83 -1.94
N THR A 51 -8.68 6.23 -1.12
CA THR A 51 -10.05 5.80 -1.49
C THR A 51 -11.08 6.94 -1.36
N ASN A 52 -10.83 7.91 -0.48
CA ASN A 52 -11.74 9.02 -0.17
C ASN A 52 -11.44 10.23 -1.08
N ARG A 53 -11.78 10.11 -2.38
CA ARG A 53 -11.42 11.12 -3.40
C ARG A 53 -12.58 12.01 -3.85
N GLN A 54 -13.79 11.77 -3.38
CA GLN A 54 -14.95 12.59 -3.74
C GLN A 54 -14.86 13.98 -3.11
N ALA A 55 -15.29 15.00 -3.83
CA ALA A 55 -15.33 16.37 -3.34
C ALA A 55 -16.40 16.59 -2.25
N VAL A 56 -17.42 15.75 -2.24
CA VAL A 56 -18.44 15.71 -1.17
C VAL A 56 -18.54 14.27 -0.70
N GLN A 57 -18.39 14.06 0.60
CA GLN A 57 -18.38 12.74 1.23
C GLN A 57 -19.39 12.71 2.37
N LEU A 58 -19.99 11.55 2.61
CA LEU A 58 -20.89 11.32 3.72
C LEU A 58 -20.22 10.34 4.67
N MET A 59 -20.18 10.66 5.97
CA MET A 59 -19.52 9.87 6.98
C MET A 59 -20.13 10.12 8.35
N ASP A 60 -20.52 9.06 9.05
CA ASP A 60 -20.90 9.14 10.46
C ASP A 60 -19.63 9.39 11.30
N LEU A 61 -19.45 10.65 11.73
CA LEU A 61 -18.25 11.09 12.45
C LEU A 61 -18.40 10.97 13.96
N ASP A 62 -19.59 11.16 14.50
CA ASP A 62 -19.82 11.15 15.96
C ASP A 62 -20.41 9.85 16.49
N GLY A 63 -20.73 8.91 15.61
CA GLY A 63 -21.21 7.57 15.96
C GLY A 63 -22.68 7.53 16.36
N ASP A 64 -23.49 8.51 15.94
CA ASP A 64 -24.91 8.57 16.26
C ASP A 64 -25.79 7.82 15.22
N GLY A 65 -25.18 7.38 14.10
CA GLY A 65 -25.81 6.63 13.01
C GLY A 65 -26.39 7.54 11.92
N GLU A 66 -26.27 8.85 12.02
CA GLU A 66 -26.56 9.81 10.95
C GLU A 66 -25.24 10.29 10.32
N GLU A 67 -25.20 10.44 8.99
CA GLU A 67 -23.98 10.84 8.30
C GLU A 67 -23.81 12.36 8.24
N GLU A 68 -22.64 12.85 8.63
CA GLU A 68 -22.21 14.19 8.33
C GLU A 68 -21.80 14.30 6.86
N ALA A 69 -22.08 15.46 6.25
CA ALA A 69 -21.58 15.79 4.92
C ALA A 69 -20.29 16.63 5.03
N LEU A 70 -19.23 16.15 4.38
CA LEU A 70 -17.96 16.86 4.29
C LEU A 70 -17.76 17.30 2.85
N ALA A 71 -17.55 18.61 2.64
CA ALA A 71 -17.32 19.17 1.32
C ALA A 71 -15.95 19.83 1.27
N PHE A 72 -15.14 19.43 0.29
CA PHE A 72 -13.78 19.88 0.11
C PHE A 72 -13.71 20.87 -1.04
N PHE A 73 -13.04 22.00 -0.80
CA PHE A 73 -12.93 23.11 -1.72
C PHE A 73 -11.50 23.61 -1.84
N ARG A 74 -11.25 24.32 -2.93
CA ARG A 74 -10.12 25.21 -3.09
C ARG A 74 -10.66 26.62 -3.22
N SER A 75 -10.27 27.52 -2.31
CA SER A 75 -10.69 28.90 -2.30
C SER A 75 -10.12 29.70 -3.50
N GLU A 76 -10.61 30.89 -3.73
CA GLU A 76 -10.07 31.81 -4.74
C GLU A 76 -8.57 32.12 -4.50
N SER A 77 -8.13 32.16 -3.23
CA SER A 77 -6.71 32.33 -2.86
C SER A 77 -5.86 31.07 -3.14
N GLY A 78 -6.48 29.95 -3.50
CA GLY A 78 -5.84 28.66 -3.74
C GLY A 78 -5.69 27.76 -2.49
N ALA A 79 -6.15 28.21 -1.32
CA ALA A 79 -6.11 27.41 -0.11
C ALA A 79 -7.17 26.30 -0.13
N TYR A 80 -6.80 25.12 0.36
CA TYR A 80 -7.75 24.01 0.55
C TYR A 80 -8.61 24.25 1.78
N GLN A 81 -9.89 23.94 1.68
CA GLN A 81 -10.86 24.12 2.75
C GLN A 81 -11.74 22.87 2.85
N VAL A 82 -12.18 22.54 4.06
CA VAL A 82 -13.24 21.58 4.32
C VAL A 82 -14.38 22.24 5.08
N CYS A 83 -15.59 22.08 4.59
CA CYS A 83 -16.82 22.44 5.29
C CYS A 83 -17.51 21.17 5.75
N VAL A 84 -17.91 21.12 7.02
CA VAL A 84 -18.61 19.99 7.62
C VAL A 84 -20.02 20.41 7.99
N PHE A 85 -20.98 19.60 7.58
CA PHE A 85 -22.40 19.81 7.80
C PHE A 85 -22.99 18.60 8.54
N ARG A 86 -23.79 18.86 9.56
CA ARG A 86 -24.54 17.84 10.30
C ARG A 86 -26.02 17.93 9.96
N GLN A 87 -26.67 16.77 9.89
CA GLN A 87 -28.11 16.72 9.77
C GLN A 87 -28.77 16.99 11.12
N LYS A 88 -29.70 17.96 11.17
CA LYS A 88 -30.49 18.30 12.35
C LYS A 88 -31.92 18.62 11.96
N ASN A 89 -32.89 17.87 12.46
CA ASN A 89 -34.31 18.03 12.14
C ASN A 89 -34.62 17.99 10.62
N GLY A 90 -33.93 17.13 9.86
CA GLY A 90 -34.12 16.99 8.41
C GLY A 90 -33.49 18.11 7.58
N ALA A 91 -32.55 18.87 8.13
CA ALA A 91 -31.78 19.89 7.44
C ALA A 91 -30.29 19.78 7.76
N TYR A 92 -29.42 20.03 6.79
CA TYR A 92 -27.98 20.15 7.02
C TYR A 92 -27.64 21.54 7.57
N ILE A 93 -26.97 21.59 8.71
CA ILE A 93 -26.41 22.81 9.30
C ILE A 93 -24.88 22.73 9.29
N ARG A 94 -24.22 23.82 8.99
CA ARG A 94 -22.75 23.87 8.97
C ARG A 94 -22.22 23.81 10.41
N LEU A 95 -21.45 22.77 10.73
CA LEU A 95 -20.76 22.60 12.01
C LEU A 95 -19.48 23.43 12.08
N GLY A 96 -18.75 23.50 10.98
CA GLY A 96 -17.47 24.20 10.94
C GLY A 96 -16.87 24.24 9.55
N MET A 97 -15.81 25.03 9.44
CA MET A 97 -14.95 25.11 8.28
C MET A 97 -13.50 25.18 8.77
N ALA A 98 -12.61 24.47 8.13
CA ALA A 98 -11.18 24.56 8.35
C ALA A 98 -10.45 24.83 7.02
N GLU A 99 -9.34 25.54 7.13
CA GLU A 99 -8.44 25.81 6.03
C GLU A 99 -7.16 24.99 6.22
N GLY A 100 -6.70 24.34 5.17
CA GLY A 100 -5.46 23.59 5.14
C GLY A 100 -4.28 24.47 4.75
N TYR A 101 -3.08 24.00 5.06
CA TYR A 101 -1.85 24.75 4.85
C TYR A 101 -0.93 24.14 3.78
N GLY A 102 -1.32 23.00 3.17
CA GLY A 102 -0.55 22.39 2.10
C GLY A 102 -0.84 22.98 0.73
N THR A 103 0.05 22.77 -0.21
CA THR A 103 -0.11 23.16 -1.62
C THR A 103 -0.96 22.17 -2.40
N THR A 104 -1.03 20.91 -1.93
CA THR A 104 -1.93 19.87 -2.45
C THR A 104 -2.66 19.13 -1.32
N LEU A 105 -3.88 18.65 -1.61
CA LEU A 105 -4.62 17.71 -0.76
C LEU A 105 -4.28 16.29 -1.23
N ARG A 106 -3.35 15.64 -0.53
CA ARG A 106 -2.81 14.35 -0.94
C ARG A 106 -3.80 13.21 -0.71
N ALA A 107 -4.31 13.09 0.53
CA ALA A 107 -5.23 12.02 0.92
C ALA A 107 -6.16 12.48 2.05
N ILE A 108 -7.26 11.76 2.22
CA ILE A 108 -8.24 11.96 3.28
C ILE A 108 -8.49 10.61 3.94
N TYR A 109 -8.38 10.55 5.28
CA TYR A 109 -8.68 9.36 6.07
C TYR A 109 -9.72 9.69 7.15
N TYR A 110 -10.41 8.63 7.61
CA TYR A 110 -11.40 8.70 8.67
C TYR A 110 -11.07 7.69 9.79
N PRO A 111 -9.96 7.88 10.52
CA PRO A 111 -9.58 6.97 11.60
C PRO A 111 -10.66 6.84 12.65
N ARG A 112 -10.90 5.60 13.08
CA ARG A 112 -11.80 5.30 14.18
C ARG A 112 -11.16 5.66 15.53
N ILE A 113 -11.92 6.25 16.43
CA ILE A 113 -11.48 6.61 17.78
C ILE A 113 -12.28 5.90 18.87
N GLY A 114 -12.89 4.77 18.51
CA GLY A 114 -13.75 3.97 19.39
C GLY A 114 -15.20 4.47 19.44
N GLN A 115 -16.09 3.62 19.95
CA GLN A 115 -17.53 3.91 20.11
C GLN A 115 -18.25 4.36 18.81
N GLY A 116 -17.85 3.84 17.66
CA GLY A 116 -18.38 4.23 16.35
C GLY A 116 -17.89 5.57 15.83
N ARG A 117 -17.19 6.36 16.64
CA ARG A 117 -16.71 7.71 16.29
C ARG A 117 -15.48 7.68 15.38
N ARG A 118 -15.39 8.71 14.53
CA ARG A 118 -14.27 8.91 13.62
C ARG A 118 -13.75 10.34 13.72
N VAL A 119 -12.52 10.52 13.27
CA VAL A 119 -11.89 11.82 13.07
C VAL A 119 -11.64 12.04 11.58
N LEU A 120 -11.51 13.28 11.15
CA LEU A 120 -11.08 13.62 9.79
C LEU A 120 -9.58 13.88 9.80
N ALA A 121 -8.81 13.09 9.07
CA ALA A 121 -7.38 13.31 8.86
C ALA A 121 -7.14 13.78 7.41
N MET A 122 -6.67 15.01 7.25
CA MET A 122 -6.34 15.60 5.95
C MET A 122 -4.83 15.61 5.75
N CYS A 123 -4.37 14.95 4.70
CA CYS A 123 -2.95 14.85 4.36
C CYS A 123 -2.57 15.88 3.32
N TRP A 124 -1.50 16.59 3.59
CA TRP A 124 -1.00 17.71 2.80
C TRP A 124 0.29 17.34 2.07
N GLY A 125 0.40 17.74 0.82
CA GLY A 125 1.67 17.81 0.10
C GLY A 125 2.23 19.23 0.13
N PHE A 126 3.56 19.35 -0.03
CA PHE A 126 4.29 20.61 -0.12
C PHE A 126 5.15 20.61 -1.38
N ASP A 127 5.34 21.78 -2.00
CA ASP A 127 6.13 21.91 -3.24
C ASP A 127 7.61 21.60 -3.05
N GLU A 128 8.12 21.76 -1.83
CA GLU A 128 9.53 21.55 -1.50
C GLU A 128 9.75 20.43 -0.48
N GLY A 129 10.62 19.48 -0.78
CA GLY A 129 11.33 18.69 0.21
C GLY A 129 10.82 17.30 0.55
N GLY A 130 9.80 16.74 -0.11
CA GLY A 130 9.40 15.32 0.10
C GLY A 130 8.88 14.98 1.49
N SER A 131 8.53 15.98 2.30
CA SER A 131 7.80 15.83 3.55
C SER A 131 6.32 16.10 3.31
N TYR A 132 5.49 15.41 4.08
CA TYR A 132 4.04 15.60 4.08
C TYR A 132 3.59 16.17 5.41
N GLY A 133 2.37 16.70 5.46
CA GLY A 133 1.73 17.12 6.69
C GLY A 133 0.40 16.40 6.86
N MET A 134 -0.06 16.28 8.11
CA MET A 134 -1.40 15.80 8.42
C MET A 134 -1.99 16.67 9.51
N THR A 135 -3.22 17.14 9.28
CA THR A 135 -4.04 17.76 10.32
C THR A 135 -5.22 16.85 10.61
N VAL A 136 -5.40 16.52 11.88
CA VAL A 136 -6.49 15.66 12.35
C VAL A 136 -7.51 16.53 13.07
N TYR A 137 -8.77 16.46 12.63
CA TYR A 137 -9.90 17.18 13.18
C TYR A 137 -10.85 16.24 13.91
N GLY A 138 -11.17 16.60 15.15
CA GLY A 138 -12.22 15.95 15.93
C GLY A 138 -13.51 16.74 15.90
N PHE A 139 -14.61 16.03 16.14
CA PHE A 139 -15.96 16.57 16.17
C PHE A 139 -16.56 16.32 17.56
N GLY A 140 -17.14 17.36 18.15
CA GLY A 140 -17.86 17.25 19.41
C GLY A 140 -19.22 16.58 19.21
N VAL A 141 -19.75 16.00 20.27
CA VAL A 141 -21.12 15.49 20.28
C VAL A 141 -22.09 16.67 20.39
N GLY A 142 -23.14 16.69 19.57
CA GLY A 142 -24.12 17.77 19.55
C GLY A 142 -23.67 18.99 18.76
N ASP A 143 -23.85 20.18 19.32
CA ASP A 143 -23.55 21.46 18.65
C ASP A 143 -22.09 21.92 18.84
N GLU A 144 -21.23 21.07 19.42
CA GLU A 144 -19.79 21.34 19.50
C GLU A 144 -19.16 21.25 18.09
N GLY A 145 -18.43 22.28 17.74
CA GLY A 145 -17.83 22.40 16.42
C GLY A 145 -16.61 21.49 16.23
N MET A 146 -15.93 21.74 15.12
CA MET A 146 -14.69 21.06 14.75
C MET A 146 -13.47 21.63 15.50
N SER A 147 -12.58 20.78 15.98
CA SER A 147 -11.33 21.16 16.65
C SER A 147 -10.13 20.40 16.09
N VAL A 148 -8.94 21.02 16.09
CA VAL A 148 -7.69 20.34 15.74
C VAL A 148 -7.24 19.48 16.91
N LEU A 149 -7.08 18.17 16.66
CA LEU A 149 -6.59 17.20 17.64
C LEU A 149 -5.09 16.92 17.50
N MET A 150 -4.58 17.00 16.27
CA MET A 150 -3.17 16.77 15.96
C MET A 150 -2.79 17.51 14.68
N ASP A 151 -1.53 17.97 14.65
CA ASP A 151 -0.88 18.48 13.46
C ASP A 151 0.57 17.97 13.45
N ILE A 152 0.97 17.29 12.36
CA ILE A 152 2.27 16.63 12.30
C ILE A 152 2.85 16.67 10.87
N GLN A 153 4.17 16.83 10.77
CA GLN A 153 4.92 16.59 9.54
C GLN A 153 5.52 15.19 9.56
N TYR A 154 5.48 14.48 8.44
CA TYR A 154 5.89 13.09 8.34
C TYR A 154 6.46 12.74 6.96
N GLY A 155 7.17 11.61 6.88
CA GLY A 155 7.64 11.00 5.63
C GLY A 155 6.62 10.02 5.05
N ASP A 156 6.01 9.19 5.92
CA ASP A 156 4.95 8.26 5.58
C ASP A 156 4.07 7.97 6.79
N VAL A 157 2.87 7.40 6.55
CA VAL A 157 1.88 7.11 7.59
C VAL A 157 1.13 5.81 7.30
N THR A 158 0.84 5.05 8.34
CA THR A 158 -0.11 3.92 8.29
C THR A 158 -1.03 3.96 9.50
N ILE A 159 -2.29 3.51 9.32
CA ILE A 159 -3.37 3.61 10.31
C ILE A 159 -3.98 2.23 10.51
N ARG A 160 -4.01 1.75 11.77
CA ARG A 160 -4.58 0.44 12.11
C ARG A 160 -4.91 0.36 13.59
N ASP A 161 -5.97 -0.36 13.94
CA ASP A 161 -6.22 -0.83 15.31
C ASP A 161 -5.22 -1.96 15.63
N ILE A 162 -4.23 -1.66 16.48
CA ILE A 162 -3.12 -2.58 16.79
C ILE A 162 -3.30 -3.33 18.10
N ASP A 163 -4.18 -2.87 18.98
CA ASP A 163 -4.44 -3.49 20.28
C ASP A 163 -5.86 -4.08 20.42
N GLY A 164 -6.71 -3.90 19.40
CA GLY A 164 -8.04 -4.48 19.31
C GLY A 164 -9.09 -3.75 20.16
N ASP A 165 -8.83 -2.50 20.56
CA ASP A 165 -9.75 -1.71 21.40
C ASP A 165 -10.84 -1.00 20.57
N GLY A 166 -10.77 -1.07 19.25
CA GLY A 166 -11.71 -0.48 18.29
C GLY A 166 -11.38 0.97 17.92
N ALA A 167 -10.33 1.57 18.49
CA ALA A 167 -9.70 2.78 18.00
C ALA A 167 -8.50 2.41 17.10
N GLU A 168 -8.19 3.28 16.15
CA GLU A 168 -7.05 3.04 15.24
C GLU A 168 -5.88 3.92 15.67
N GLU A 169 -4.72 3.29 15.85
CA GLU A 169 -3.46 3.98 16.03
C GLU A 169 -2.96 4.52 14.71
N MET A 170 -2.29 5.67 14.78
CA MET A 170 -1.60 6.29 13.64
C MET A 170 -0.10 6.21 13.84
N ALA A 171 0.59 5.51 12.95
CA ALA A 171 2.05 5.41 12.93
C ALA A 171 2.62 6.32 11.85
N PHE A 172 3.62 7.10 12.22
CA PHE A 172 4.31 8.04 11.34
C PHE A 172 5.81 7.79 11.34
N ALA A 173 6.41 7.86 10.17
CA ALA A 173 7.85 8.05 10.04
C ALA A 173 8.16 9.54 10.10
N VAL A 174 8.78 9.99 11.17
CA VAL A 174 9.06 11.41 11.44
C VAL A 174 10.54 11.69 11.28
N ARG A 175 10.88 12.70 10.49
CA ARG A 175 12.27 13.16 10.32
C ARG A 175 12.56 14.31 11.26
N ASP A 176 13.58 14.17 12.08
CA ASP A 176 14.07 15.27 12.90
C ASP A 176 14.74 16.35 12.04
N SER A 177 14.33 17.60 12.21
CA SER A 177 14.78 18.73 11.38
C SER A 177 16.23 19.13 11.61
N VAL A 178 16.83 18.75 12.75
CA VAL A 178 18.21 19.11 13.13
C VAL A 178 19.18 18.00 12.75
N THR A 179 18.88 16.78 13.16
CA THR A 179 19.75 15.61 12.92
C THR A 179 19.52 14.97 11.57
N SER A 180 18.35 15.21 10.95
CA SER A 180 17.88 14.56 9.74
C SER A 180 17.65 13.05 9.89
N LEU A 181 17.69 12.51 11.09
CA LEU A 181 17.39 11.10 11.38
C LEU A 181 15.88 10.87 11.47
N TYR A 182 15.48 9.66 11.19
CA TYR A 182 14.09 9.24 11.27
C TYR A 182 13.80 8.49 12.57
N SER A 183 12.58 8.69 13.07
CA SER A 183 11.97 7.85 14.11
C SER A 183 10.59 7.40 13.66
N ALA A 184 10.17 6.22 14.08
CA ALA A 184 8.78 5.80 14.00
C ALA A 184 8.07 6.26 15.27
N ARG A 185 7.01 7.04 15.10
CA ARG A 185 6.19 7.58 16.19
C ARG A 185 4.77 7.12 16.03
N VAL A 186 4.24 6.42 17.03
CA VAL A 186 2.87 5.91 17.03
C VAL A 186 2.03 6.68 18.03
N PHE A 187 0.85 7.11 17.58
CA PHE A 187 -0.13 7.82 18.39
C PHE A 187 -1.35 6.95 18.61
N GLN A 188 -1.90 6.98 19.81
CA GLN A 188 -3.20 6.44 20.17
C GLN A 188 -4.15 7.55 20.59
N PHE A 189 -5.45 7.35 20.37
CA PHE A 189 -6.48 8.28 20.83
C PHE A 189 -6.94 7.88 22.23
N ARG A 190 -6.69 8.74 23.24
CA ARG A 190 -7.12 8.53 24.61
C ARG A 190 -7.55 9.83 25.27
N GLU A 191 -8.64 9.79 26.05
CA GLU A 191 -9.14 10.93 26.81
C GLU A 191 -9.36 12.19 25.94
N GLY A 192 -9.89 11.98 24.73
CA GLY A 192 -10.26 13.08 23.82
C GLY A 192 -9.11 13.67 23.01
N GLN A 193 -7.92 13.09 23.02
CA GLN A 193 -6.77 13.59 22.28
C GLN A 193 -5.82 12.48 21.84
N TYR A 194 -5.00 12.76 20.82
CA TYR A 194 -3.92 11.87 20.42
C TYR A 194 -2.70 12.05 21.33
N ARG A 195 -2.19 10.93 21.82
CA ARG A 195 -0.97 10.87 22.65
C ARG A 195 0.01 9.89 22.06
N VAL A 196 1.29 10.19 22.17
CA VAL A 196 2.35 9.28 21.75
C VAL A 196 2.26 7.99 22.58
N LEU A 197 2.04 6.87 21.91
CA LEU A 197 2.10 5.54 22.50
C LEU A 197 3.56 5.12 22.65
N PHE A 198 4.35 5.25 21.58
CA PHE A 198 5.79 5.06 21.60
C PHE A 198 6.48 5.85 20.48
N GLU A 199 7.77 6.06 20.64
CA GLU A 199 8.67 6.58 19.62
C GLU A 199 9.97 5.78 19.66
N VAL A 200 10.38 5.26 18.48
CA VAL A 200 11.55 4.39 18.34
C VAL A 200 12.42 4.89 17.18
N PRO A 201 13.73 5.04 17.38
CA PRO A 201 14.64 5.39 16.29
C PRO A 201 14.63 4.36 15.17
N MET A 202 14.62 4.81 13.93
CA MET A 202 14.88 4.01 12.74
C MET A 202 16.39 3.92 12.49
N CYS A 203 16.80 3.05 11.54
CA CYS A 203 18.20 2.89 11.23
C CYS A 203 18.82 4.20 10.65
N LEU A 204 20.12 4.36 10.86
CA LEU A 204 20.85 5.60 10.49
C LEU A 204 20.95 5.81 8.98
N GLU A 205 20.78 4.74 8.20
CA GLU A 205 20.89 4.76 6.74
C GLU A 205 19.65 5.31 6.03
N VAL A 206 18.54 5.57 6.72
CA VAL A 206 17.29 6.04 6.10
C VAL A 206 17.48 7.40 5.44
N ARG A 207 17.24 7.43 4.12
CA ARG A 207 17.16 8.64 3.31
C ARG A 207 15.72 9.13 3.16
N SER A 208 14.82 8.23 2.84
CA SER A 208 13.38 8.48 2.71
C SER A 208 12.62 7.18 2.89
N VAL A 209 11.42 7.25 3.45
CA VAL A 209 10.52 6.11 3.56
C VAL A 209 9.89 5.81 2.21
N ALA A 210 9.74 4.54 1.89
CA ALA A 210 9.18 4.07 0.63
C ALA A 210 7.89 3.26 0.83
N ASN A 211 7.76 2.56 1.95
CA ASN A 211 6.57 1.80 2.33
C ASN A 211 6.49 1.66 3.83
N MET A 212 5.29 1.67 4.39
CA MET A 212 5.06 1.54 5.82
C MET A 212 3.77 0.79 6.08
N GLN A 213 3.82 -0.31 6.83
CA GLN A 213 2.66 -1.15 7.10
C GLN A 213 2.73 -1.80 8.47
N PHE A 214 1.57 -2.01 9.08
CA PHE A 214 1.45 -2.92 10.20
C PHE A 214 1.24 -4.36 9.71
N GLY A 215 1.87 -5.30 10.38
CA GLY A 215 1.73 -6.72 10.08
C GLY A 215 1.80 -7.58 11.33
N THR A 216 1.47 -8.85 11.18
CA THR A 216 1.62 -9.83 12.24
C THR A 216 3.06 -10.35 12.24
N VAL A 217 3.69 -10.32 13.40
CA VAL A 217 4.90 -11.06 13.75
C VAL A 217 4.46 -12.37 14.43
N GLU A 218 5.36 -13.28 14.70
CA GLU A 218 5.06 -14.53 15.39
C GLU A 218 4.23 -14.32 16.68
N ASP A 219 3.39 -15.28 17.02
CA ASP A 219 2.51 -15.27 18.20
C ASP A 219 1.50 -14.10 18.30
N GLY A 220 1.11 -13.53 17.14
CA GLY A 220 0.14 -12.44 17.09
C GLY A 220 0.67 -11.10 17.59
N LEU A 221 2.00 -10.99 17.80
CA LEU A 221 2.63 -9.69 18.05
C LEU A 221 2.51 -8.81 16.80
N VAL A 222 2.07 -7.57 16.99
CA VAL A 222 2.00 -6.60 15.89
C VAL A 222 3.35 -5.92 15.69
N GLY A 223 3.82 -5.96 14.45
CA GLY A 223 5.02 -5.24 14.00
C GLY A 223 4.66 -4.09 13.07
N LEU A 224 5.43 -3.02 13.15
CA LEU A 224 5.44 -1.94 12.18
C LEU A 224 6.66 -2.14 11.28
N TYR A 225 6.42 -2.48 10.01
CA TYR A 225 7.41 -2.70 8.97
C TYR A 225 7.58 -1.42 8.16
N ILE A 226 8.82 -0.93 8.05
CA ILE A 226 9.13 0.32 7.36
C ILE A 226 10.25 0.06 6.35
N ASP A 227 9.91 0.01 5.08
CA ASP A 227 10.88 -0.11 3.98
C ASP A 227 11.34 1.28 3.56
N SER A 228 12.64 1.50 3.55
CA SER A 228 13.24 2.80 3.32
C SER A 228 14.34 2.75 2.27
N LEU A 229 14.42 3.79 1.45
CA LEU A 229 15.58 4.02 0.59
C LEU A 229 16.77 4.40 1.47
N ALA A 230 17.89 3.70 1.30
CA ALA A 230 19.09 3.97 2.06
C ALA A 230 19.93 5.11 1.46
N THR A 231 20.67 5.83 2.29
CA THR A 231 21.60 6.89 1.89
C THR A 231 22.71 6.39 0.97
N THR A 232 23.09 5.13 1.11
CA THR A 232 24.10 4.45 0.27
C THR A 232 23.55 3.87 -1.02
N GLY A 233 22.25 4.07 -1.27
CA GLY A 233 21.49 3.37 -2.31
C GLY A 233 20.99 2.00 -1.84
N GLY A 234 20.03 1.41 -2.57
CA GLY A 234 19.31 0.22 -2.14
C GLY A 234 18.28 0.53 -1.04
N TYR A 235 17.79 -0.50 -0.39
CA TYR A 235 16.71 -0.42 0.59
C TYR A 235 17.09 -1.12 1.88
N VAL A 236 16.53 -0.62 2.98
CA VAL A 236 16.61 -1.21 4.32
C VAL A 236 15.21 -1.32 4.89
N THR A 237 15.01 -2.24 5.82
CA THR A 237 13.75 -2.39 6.54
C THR A 237 13.97 -2.25 8.03
N ASP A 238 13.21 -1.38 8.65
CA ASP A 238 13.05 -1.31 10.10
C ASP A 238 11.81 -2.11 10.51
N LEU A 239 11.94 -3.02 11.48
CA LEU A 239 10.83 -3.71 12.12
C LEU A 239 10.73 -3.25 13.56
N ILE A 240 9.67 -2.56 13.90
CA ILE A 240 9.40 -2.10 15.26
C ILE A 240 8.29 -2.96 15.84
N CYS A 241 8.62 -3.74 16.87
CA CYS A 241 7.68 -4.57 17.60
C CYS A 241 7.24 -3.87 18.88
N TYR A 242 5.93 -3.92 19.15
CA TYR A 242 5.32 -3.43 20.38
C TYR A 242 4.63 -4.58 21.12
N ASP A 243 5.00 -4.78 22.39
CA ASP A 243 4.53 -5.89 23.22
C ASP A 243 3.40 -5.51 24.20
N GLY A 244 2.83 -4.31 24.05
CA GLY A 244 1.85 -3.73 24.95
C GLY A 244 2.45 -2.85 26.05
N GLN A 245 3.78 -2.85 26.24
CA GLN A 245 4.48 -2.05 27.24
C GLN A 245 5.67 -1.31 26.65
N THR A 246 6.48 -2.00 25.84
CA THR A 246 7.70 -1.45 25.25
C THR A 246 7.72 -1.66 23.74
N ALA A 247 8.32 -0.72 23.03
CA ALA A 247 8.57 -0.83 21.61
C ALA A 247 10.07 -0.84 21.33
N ALA A 248 10.49 -1.69 20.37
CA ALA A 248 11.89 -1.78 19.99
C ALA A 248 12.03 -2.11 18.49
N ASN A 249 13.04 -1.51 17.85
CA ASN A 249 13.45 -1.84 16.51
C ASN A 249 14.28 -3.15 16.55
N ARG A 250 13.81 -4.18 15.85
CA ARG A 250 14.39 -5.53 15.87
C ARG A 250 15.45 -5.76 14.78
N THR A 251 15.49 -4.91 13.78
CA THR A 251 16.35 -5.08 12.59
C THR A 251 17.64 -4.27 12.64
N ILE A 252 17.77 -3.33 13.58
CA ILE A 252 18.99 -2.54 13.72
C ILE A 252 20.01 -3.23 14.64
N ASP A 253 21.28 -3.03 14.37
CA ASP A 253 22.34 -3.30 15.33
C ASP A 253 22.27 -2.28 16.46
N GLN A 254 22.02 -2.73 17.67
CA GLN A 254 21.78 -1.86 18.84
C GLN A 254 22.98 -1.00 19.24
N ALA A 255 24.20 -1.40 18.86
CA ALA A 255 25.42 -0.67 19.20
C ALA A 255 25.74 0.43 18.18
N SER A 256 25.54 0.17 16.90
CA SER A 256 25.84 1.09 15.80
C SER A 256 24.66 1.85 15.25
N GLY A 257 23.42 1.37 15.47
CA GLY A 257 22.21 1.91 14.84
C GLY A 257 22.08 1.57 13.35
N SER A 258 22.90 0.64 12.84
CA SER A 258 22.92 0.27 11.42
C SER A 258 21.80 -0.72 11.07
N GLY A 259 21.14 -0.49 9.93
CA GLY A 259 20.16 -1.38 9.31
C GLY A 259 20.76 -2.33 8.26
N SER A 260 22.09 -2.51 8.24
CA SER A 260 22.79 -3.30 7.22
C SER A 260 22.30 -4.75 7.09
N ARG A 261 21.69 -5.30 8.14
CA ARG A 261 21.13 -6.65 8.17
C ARG A 261 20.02 -6.85 7.14
N THR A 262 19.19 -5.82 6.91
CA THR A 262 18.07 -5.85 5.96
C THR A 262 18.37 -5.14 4.64
N TRP A 263 19.62 -4.70 4.46
CA TRP A 263 20.01 -4.00 3.25
C TRP A 263 19.91 -4.90 2.01
N ARG A 264 19.33 -4.36 0.94
CA ARG A 264 19.20 -5.02 -0.36
C ARG A 264 19.25 -4.02 -1.51
N ASN A 265 19.77 -4.46 -2.64
CA ASN A 265 19.80 -3.65 -3.87
C ASN A 265 18.55 -3.91 -4.73
N SER A 266 17.38 -3.89 -4.11
CA SER A 266 16.11 -4.17 -4.79
C SER A 266 14.99 -3.39 -4.11
N SER A 267 14.05 -2.84 -4.89
CA SER A 267 12.85 -2.15 -4.41
C SER A 267 11.71 -3.14 -4.08
N VAL A 268 12.04 -4.31 -3.59
CA VAL A 268 11.07 -5.29 -3.09
C VAL A 268 10.84 -5.01 -1.60
N PHE A 269 9.58 -4.88 -1.19
CA PHE A 269 9.17 -4.52 0.15
C PHE A 269 8.69 -5.73 0.94
N CYS A 270 8.52 -5.56 2.24
CA CYS A 270 7.98 -6.55 3.13
C CYS A 270 6.59 -7.01 2.68
N ALA A 271 6.35 -8.32 2.71
CA ALA A 271 5.09 -8.92 2.32
C ALA A 271 4.96 -10.32 2.92
N ASP A 272 3.75 -10.85 3.04
CA ASP A 272 3.51 -12.27 3.28
C ASP A 272 3.79 -13.02 1.97
N ILE A 273 5.04 -13.50 1.82
CA ILE A 273 5.49 -14.10 0.55
C ILE A 273 5.08 -15.57 0.39
N ASN A 274 4.80 -16.23 1.50
CA ASN A 274 4.49 -17.66 1.54
C ASN A 274 3.01 -17.96 1.86
N GLY A 275 2.21 -16.93 2.21
CA GLY A 275 0.78 -17.05 2.50
C GLY A 275 0.47 -17.58 3.90
N ASP A 276 1.38 -17.46 4.87
CA ASP A 276 1.21 -17.93 6.24
C ASP A 276 0.56 -16.90 7.19
N GLY A 277 0.33 -15.68 6.71
CA GLY A 277 -0.27 -14.58 7.44
C GLY A 277 0.72 -13.74 8.25
N LEU A 278 2.01 -14.04 8.18
CA LEU A 278 3.09 -13.24 8.75
C LEU A 278 3.69 -12.35 7.66
N ILE A 279 4.21 -11.20 8.04
CA ILE A 279 4.94 -10.35 7.10
C ILE A 279 6.42 -10.72 7.12
N ASP A 280 6.93 -11.09 5.96
CA ASP A 280 8.31 -11.46 5.73
C ASP A 280 9.15 -10.26 5.32
N ILE A 281 10.40 -10.23 5.74
CA ILE A 281 11.37 -9.20 5.38
C ILE A 281 12.31 -9.74 4.31
N PRO A 282 12.37 -9.10 3.12
CA PRO A 282 13.32 -9.49 2.09
C PRO A 282 14.73 -8.98 2.44
N ILE A 283 15.70 -9.88 2.36
CA ILE A 283 17.12 -9.59 2.55
C ILE A 283 17.92 -10.00 1.31
N ALA A 284 19.10 -9.40 1.13
CA ALA A 284 19.96 -9.78 0.03
C ALA A 284 20.46 -11.23 0.23
N HIS A 285 20.30 -12.05 -0.81
CA HIS A 285 20.85 -13.42 -0.77
C HIS A 285 22.37 -13.38 -0.70
N THR A 286 22.95 -14.21 0.16
CA THR A 286 24.41 -14.40 0.24
C THR A 286 24.83 -15.54 -0.68
N TYR A 287 25.51 -15.18 -1.78
CA TYR A 287 25.98 -16.15 -2.75
C TYR A 287 27.23 -16.87 -2.23
N SER A 288 27.30 -18.18 -2.40
CA SER A 288 28.46 -19.01 -2.07
C SER A 288 29.61 -18.89 -3.10
N TYR A 289 29.40 -18.13 -4.17
CA TYR A 289 30.34 -17.88 -5.29
C TYR A 289 30.36 -16.41 -5.69
N GLU A 290 31.37 -15.99 -6.43
CA GLU A 290 31.43 -14.63 -6.98
C GLU A 290 30.51 -14.50 -8.18
N LEU A 291 29.64 -13.46 -8.16
CA LEU A 291 28.77 -13.11 -9.27
C LEU A 291 29.59 -12.48 -10.41
N THR A 292 29.29 -12.87 -11.64
CA THR A 292 29.79 -12.20 -12.84
C THR A 292 28.97 -10.93 -13.15
N GLU A 293 29.45 -10.08 -14.07
CA GLU A 293 28.71 -8.87 -14.51
C GLU A 293 27.36 -9.19 -15.17
N ALA A 294 27.21 -10.39 -15.74
CA ALA A 294 25.98 -10.86 -16.37
C ALA A 294 24.95 -11.41 -15.37
N GLU A 295 25.32 -11.60 -14.12
CA GLU A 295 24.47 -12.18 -13.08
C GLU A 295 23.82 -11.07 -12.25
N PRO A 296 22.51 -10.82 -12.38
CA PRO A 296 21.82 -9.84 -11.56
C PRO A 296 21.76 -10.34 -10.11
N ARG A 297 21.94 -9.43 -9.15
CA ARG A 297 21.66 -9.70 -7.72
C ARG A 297 20.16 -9.70 -7.48
N ALA A 298 19.46 -10.65 -8.10
CA ALA A 298 18.00 -10.69 -8.16
C ALA A 298 17.37 -11.67 -7.14
N ARG A 299 18.18 -12.57 -6.54
CA ARG A 299 17.69 -13.49 -5.51
C ARG A 299 17.63 -12.77 -4.17
N LEU A 300 16.51 -12.92 -3.50
CA LEU A 300 16.24 -12.44 -2.15
C LEU A 300 15.90 -13.64 -1.28
N ASP A 301 16.40 -13.62 -0.07
CA ASP A 301 15.93 -14.50 1.00
C ASP A 301 14.89 -13.74 1.83
N TRP A 302 13.92 -14.46 2.37
CA TRP A 302 12.87 -13.90 3.19
C TRP A 302 12.96 -14.47 4.58
N ILE A 303 12.84 -13.61 5.58
CA ILE A 303 12.95 -13.97 6.98
C ILE A 303 11.78 -13.41 7.78
N ASN A 304 11.30 -14.18 8.74
CA ASN A 304 10.45 -13.75 9.82
C ASN A 304 11.27 -13.51 11.09
N PHE A 305 10.75 -12.65 11.95
CA PHE A 305 11.32 -12.44 13.28
C PHE A 305 10.46 -13.15 14.33
N GLU A 306 11.11 -13.86 15.23
CA GLU A 306 10.50 -14.45 16.42
C GLU A 306 10.38 -13.39 17.53
N ARG A 307 9.49 -13.64 18.49
CA ARG A 307 9.25 -12.73 19.60
C ARG A 307 10.50 -12.44 20.44
N ASP A 308 11.39 -13.41 20.60
CA ASP A 308 12.66 -13.28 21.32
C ASP A 308 13.77 -12.63 20.49
N GLY A 309 13.52 -12.32 19.22
CA GLY A 309 14.45 -11.71 18.27
C GLY A 309 15.21 -12.72 17.43
N GLY A 310 14.85 -14.02 17.50
CA GLY A 310 15.30 -15.03 16.55
C GLY A 310 14.84 -14.74 15.13
N GLU A 311 15.40 -15.45 14.15
CA GLU A 311 15.01 -15.37 12.74
C GLU A 311 14.68 -16.75 12.21
N THR A 312 13.57 -16.84 11.48
CA THR A 312 13.19 -18.04 10.74
C THR A 312 13.14 -17.75 9.25
N PRO A 313 13.72 -18.64 8.39
CA PRO A 313 13.62 -18.51 6.95
C PRO A 313 12.17 -18.73 6.49
N ALA A 314 11.65 -17.83 5.66
CA ALA A 314 10.34 -17.93 5.03
C ALA A 314 10.41 -18.37 3.55
N GLY A 315 11.62 -18.43 2.99
CA GLY A 315 11.86 -18.86 1.61
C GLY A 315 12.84 -17.98 0.86
N SER A 316 12.94 -18.21 -0.44
CA SER A 316 13.72 -17.34 -1.34
C SER A 316 12.93 -17.08 -2.62
N THR A 317 13.22 -15.96 -3.28
CA THR A 317 12.58 -15.58 -4.53
C THR A 317 13.57 -14.90 -5.48
N VAL A 318 13.25 -14.89 -6.76
CA VAL A 318 13.90 -14.03 -7.77
C VAL A 318 12.89 -13.04 -8.30
N HIS A 319 13.20 -11.76 -8.22
CA HIS A 319 12.32 -10.68 -8.63
C HIS A 319 12.79 -9.98 -9.91
N SER A 320 11.84 -9.62 -10.74
CA SER A 320 11.99 -8.64 -11.81
C SER A 320 10.92 -7.57 -11.69
N VAL A 321 11.17 -6.56 -10.85
CA VAL A 321 10.23 -5.46 -10.60
C VAL A 321 9.91 -4.72 -11.89
N SER A 322 10.90 -4.44 -12.73
CA SER A 322 10.70 -3.74 -14.02
C SER A 322 9.84 -4.49 -15.03
N GLU A 323 9.71 -5.81 -14.87
CA GLU A 323 8.93 -6.69 -15.74
C GLU A 323 7.72 -7.28 -15.05
N ASN A 324 7.42 -6.83 -13.82
CA ASN A 324 6.27 -7.23 -13.04
C ASN A 324 6.13 -8.73 -12.79
N TRP A 325 7.20 -9.42 -12.38
CA TRP A 325 7.13 -10.82 -11.99
C TRP A 325 8.10 -11.19 -10.88
N TYR A 326 7.79 -12.26 -10.16
CA TYR A 326 8.73 -12.98 -9.31
C TYR A 326 8.54 -14.50 -9.44
N LEU A 327 9.60 -15.22 -9.10
CA LEU A 327 9.61 -16.68 -9.04
C LEU A 327 10.01 -17.11 -7.63
N VAL A 328 9.18 -17.90 -6.98
CA VAL A 328 9.56 -18.58 -5.73
C VAL A 328 10.67 -19.57 -6.04
N TRP A 329 11.77 -19.47 -5.30
CA TRP A 329 12.95 -20.29 -5.53
C TRP A 329 12.70 -21.73 -5.07
N PRO A 330 12.82 -22.73 -5.93
CA PRO A 330 12.58 -24.12 -5.56
C PRO A 330 13.65 -24.64 -4.60
N ASP A 331 13.28 -25.28 -3.50
CA ASP A 331 14.22 -25.85 -2.52
C ASP A 331 15.23 -26.80 -3.17
N LYS A 332 14.79 -27.58 -4.19
CA LYS A 332 15.65 -28.51 -4.92
C LYS A 332 16.79 -27.81 -5.69
N TRP A 333 16.71 -26.50 -5.92
CA TRP A 333 17.77 -25.76 -6.57
C TRP A 333 18.91 -25.40 -5.63
N GLY A 334 18.61 -25.00 -4.39
CA GLY A 334 19.62 -24.54 -3.42
C GLY A 334 20.55 -23.49 -4.03
N ASP A 335 21.87 -23.63 -3.86
CA ASP A 335 22.88 -22.78 -4.47
C ASP A 335 23.50 -23.37 -5.75
N ARG A 336 22.85 -24.40 -6.31
CA ARG A 336 23.33 -25.07 -7.53
C ARG A 336 22.89 -24.38 -8.83
N VAL A 337 22.05 -23.33 -8.72
CA VAL A 337 21.46 -22.66 -9.88
C VAL A 337 21.84 -21.19 -9.87
N ARG A 338 22.27 -20.69 -11.02
CA ARG A 338 22.53 -19.27 -11.30
C ARG A 338 21.42 -18.66 -12.16
N VAL A 339 21.29 -17.35 -12.06
CA VAL A 339 20.36 -16.56 -12.87
C VAL A 339 21.17 -15.67 -13.79
N LEU A 340 20.94 -15.79 -15.09
CA LEU A 340 21.50 -14.89 -16.11
C LEU A 340 20.37 -14.08 -16.74
N ARG A 341 20.61 -12.84 -17.04
CA ARG A 341 19.63 -11.97 -17.68
C ARG A 341 20.19 -11.28 -18.90
N ASP A 342 19.42 -11.30 -19.97
CA ASP A 342 19.64 -10.54 -21.19
C ASP A 342 18.36 -9.79 -21.54
N SER A 343 18.48 -8.50 -21.90
CA SER A 343 17.34 -7.67 -22.22
C SER A 343 17.63 -6.81 -23.46
N SER A 344 16.66 -6.73 -24.33
CA SER A 344 16.62 -5.85 -25.49
C SER A 344 15.27 -5.15 -25.56
N LEU A 345 15.11 -4.18 -26.46
CA LEU A 345 13.88 -3.43 -26.58
C LEU A 345 12.66 -4.34 -26.81
N GLY A 346 11.74 -4.38 -25.85
CA GLY A 346 10.50 -5.15 -25.90
C GLY A 346 10.64 -6.66 -25.65
N LEU A 347 11.84 -7.14 -25.36
CA LEU A 347 12.12 -8.55 -25.09
C LEU A 347 13.15 -8.70 -23.98
N SER A 348 12.82 -9.47 -22.96
CA SER A 348 13.76 -9.88 -21.92
C SER A 348 13.81 -11.41 -21.82
N ARG A 349 14.98 -11.90 -21.48
CA ARG A 349 15.29 -13.32 -21.28
C ARG A 349 15.97 -13.50 -19.94
N THR A 350 15.40 -14.33 -19.09
CA THR A 350 16.02 -14.74 -17.83
C THR A 350 16.28 -16.25 -17.90
N VAL A 351 17.53 -16.65 -17.74
CA VAL A 351 17.99 -18.03 -17.84
C VAL A 351 18.41 -18.52 -16.46
N PHE A 352 17.90 -19.67 -16.06
CA PHE A 352 18.31 -20.41 -14.89
C PHE A 352 19.19 -21.54 -15.35
N THR A 353 20.44 -21.58 -14.89
CA THR A 353 21.47 -22.53 -15.32
C THR A 353 22.23 -23.09 -14.13
N LEU A 354 22.95 -24.19 -14.31
CA LEU A 354 23.78 -24.76 -13.24
C LEU A 354 24.91 -23.81 -12.83
N ALA A 355 25.17 -23.71 -11.53
CA ALA A 355 26.22 -22.82 -10.99
C ALA A 355 27.63 -23.25 -11.40
N ASP A 356 27.87 -24.55 -11.56
CA ASP A 356 29.18 -25.13 -11.90
C ASP A 356 29.37 -25.36 -13.41
N ALA A 357 28.44 -24.90 -14.24
CA ALA A 357 28.45 -25.14 -15.66
C ALA A 357 29.41 -24.18 -16.39
N GLY A 358 30.13 -24.70 -17.39
CA GLY A 358 30.77 -23.89 -18.40
C GLY A 358 29.75 -23.31 -19.39
N ASP A 359 30.20 -22.42 -20.28
CA ASP A 359 29.32 -21.71 -21.21
C ASP A 359 28.44 -22.66 -22.07
N GLY A 360 27.15 -22.71 -21.80
CA GLY A 360 26.11 -22.91 -22.79
C GLY A 360 25.22 -24.15 -22.75
N ASP A 361 25.48 -25.24 -22.01
CA ASP A 361 24.71 -26.49 -22.15
C ASP A 361 23.86 -26.92 -20.96
N ASP A 362 23.85 -26.17 -19.86
CA ASP A 362 23.23 -26.59 -18.61
C ASP A 362 22.05 -25.70 -18.18
N GLU A 363 21.30 -25.20 -19.17
CA GLU A 363 20.06 -24.46 -18.91
C GLU A 363 19.01 -25.39 -18.26
N LEU A 364 18.36 -24.91 -17.20
CA LEU A 364 17.27 -25.59 -16.52
C LEU A 364 15.91 -25.04 -16.91
N LEU A 365 15.84 -23.72 -17.07
CA LEU A 365 14.65 -22.98 -17.38
C LEU A 365 15.02 -21.66 -18.03
N THR A 366 14.27 -21.27 -19.05
CA THR A 366 14.35 -19.90 -19.59
C THR A 366 12.98 -19.26 -19.53
N LEU A 367 12.90 -18.08 -18.92
CA LEU A 367 11.73 -17.21 -18.91
C LEU A 367 11.91 -16.11 -19.97
N TRP A 368 10.85 -15.86 -20.73
CA TRP A 368 10.79 -14.84 -21.75
C TRP A 368 9.66 -13.86 -21.43
N VAL A 369 9.96 -12.57 -21.44
CA VAL A 369 8.98 -11.51 -21.26
C VAL A 369 8.92 -10.66 -22.54
N PHE A 370 7.76 -10.58 -23.15
CA PHE A 370 7.47 -9.76 -24.31
C PHE A 370 6.62 -8.57 -23.88
N SER A 371 7.10 -7.36 -24.11
CA SER A 371 6.43 -6.11 -23.73
C SER A 371 6.20 -5.19 -24.94
N GLY A 372 5.38 -4.14 -24.73
CA GLY A 372 5.05 -3.17 -25.78
C GLY A 372 3.96 -3.63 -26.75
N SER A 373 3.67 -2.80 -27.76
CA SER A 373 2.53 -2.99 -28.68
C SER A 373 2.68 -4.17 -29.65
N GLY A 374 3.93 -4.57 -29.97
CA GLY A 374 4.23 -5.70 -30.86
C GLY A 374 4.43 -7.05 -30.17
N ARG A 375 4.12 -7.17 -28.88
CA ARG A 375 4.44 -8.33 -28.05
C ARG A 375 3.84 -9.65 -28.52
N GLU A 376 2.62 -9.63 -29.05
CA GLU A 376 1.95 -10.85 -29.58
C GLU A 376 2.66 -11.38 -30.82
N GLU A 377 3.02 -10.51 -31.74
CA GLU A 377 3.77 -10.86 -32.95
C GLU A 377 5.16 -11.39 -32.58
N ALA A 378 5.89 -10.69 -31.74
CA ALA A 378 7.21 -11.11 -31.27
C ALA A 378 7.18 -12.47 -30.56
N ALA A 379 6.19 -12.73 -29.73
CA ALA A 379 5.99 -14.01 -29.07
C ALA A 379 5.68 -15.13 -30.06
N SER A 380 4.89 -14.87 -31.11
CA SER A 380 4.52 -15.84 -32.14
C SER A 380 5.69 -16.28 -33.02
N MET A 381 6.67 -15.40 -33.24
CA MET A 381 7.90 -15.68 -34.02
C MET A 381 8.82 -16.66 -33.30
N LYS A 382 8.80 -16.76 -31.98
CA LYS A 382 9.62 -17.70 -31.22
C LYS A 382 8.91 -19.03 -31.02
N ARG A 383 9.32 -20.04 -31.76
CA ARG A 383 8.74 -21.39 -31.69
C ARG A 383 9.22 -22.14 -30.45
N GLY A 384 8.36 -23.03 -29.94
CA GLY A 384 8.69 -23.94 -28.83
C GLY A 384 8.52 -23.35 -27.43
N LEU A 385 8.09 -22.08 -27.31
CA LEU A 385 7.79 -21.46 -26.05
C LEU A 385 6.38 -21.85 -25.57
N GLN A 386 6.26 -22.18 -24.28
CA GLN A 386 4.99 -22.45 -23.63
C GLN A 386 4.44 -21.19 -22.94
N PRO A 387 3.11 -21.00 -22.91
CA PRO A 387 2.52 -19.88 -22.19
C PRO A 387 2.66 -20.08 -20.67
N LEU A 388 2.99 -19.01 -19.96
CA LEU A 388 3.09 -18.97 -18.50
C LEU A 388 2.01 -18.06 -17.91
N ALA A 389 2.05 -16.77 -18.24
CA ALA A 389 1.11 -15.75 -17.77
C ALA A 389 0.96 -14.63 -18.81
N SER A 390 -0.03 -13.75 -18.60
CA SER A 390 -0.27 -12.55 -19.41
C SER A 390 -0.96 -11.49 -18.56
N ASN A 391 -0.48 -10.25 -18.60
CA ASN A 391 -1.11 -9.09 -17.95
C ASN A 391 -0.90 -7.81 -18.79
N ALA A 392 -1.22 -6.64 -18.24
CA ALA A 392 -1.03 -5.36 -18.91
C ALA A 392 0.45 -5.07 -19.21
N ALA A 393 1.39 -5.52 -18.37
CA ALA A 393 2.82 -5.28 -18.50
C ALA A 393 3.45 -6.15 -19.59
N GLY A 394 2.99 -7.41 -19.79
CA GLY A 394 3.63 -8.28 -20.76
C GLY A 394 2.98 -9.65 -20.97
N LEU A 395 3.57 -10.38 -21.91
CA LEU A 395 3.34 -11.81 -22.14
C LEU A 395 4.53 -12.58 -21.60
N TYR A 396 4.28 -13.51 -20.71
CA TYR A 396 5.28 -14.37 -20.10
C TYR A 396 5.24 -15.75 -20.75
N ARG A 397 6.39 -16.22 -21.19
CA ARG A 397 6.58 -17.52 -21.84
C ARG A 397 7.77 -18.23 -21.22
N PHE A 398 7.84 -19.54 -21.37
CA PHE A 398 8.95 -20.33 -20.87
C PHE A 398 9.35 -21.45 -21.81
N SER A 399 10.58 -21.91 -21.65
CA SER A 399 11.11 -23.15 -22.20
C SER A 399 11.90 -23.91 -21.17
N ILE A 400 11.73 -25.23 -21.13
CA ILE A 400 12.49 -26.16 -20.29
C ILE A 400 13.23 -27.11 -21.22
N PRO A 401 14.58 -27.09 -21.23
CA PRO A 401 15.37 -28.00 -22.06
C PRO A 401 15.16 -29.46 -21.65
N GLN A 402 15.14 -30.35 -22.65
CA GLN A 402 15.07 -31.81 -22.38
C GLN A 402 16.34 -32.36 -21.71
N THR A 403 17.43 -31.61 -21.79
CA THR A 403 18.73 -31.94 -21.20
C THR A 403 18.82 -31.60 -19.73
N ALA A 404 17.83 -30.85 -19.18
CA ALA A 404 17.82 -30.47 -17.79
C ALA A 404 17.86 -31.71 -16.85
N PRO A 405 18.78 -31.74 -15.86
CA PRO A 405 18.86 -32.86 -14.91
C PRO A 405 17.53 -33.09 -14.20
N PRO A 406 16.99 -34.30 -14.19
CA PRO A 406 15.67 -34.59 -13.59
C PRO A 406 15.53 -34.18 -12.13
N SER A 407 16.64 -34.17 -11.38
CA SER A 407 16.64 -33.75 -9.96
C SER A 407 16.46 -32.23 -9.75
N LEU A 408 16.67 -31.42 -10.80
CA LEU A 408 16.59 -29.96 -10.76
C LEU A 408 15.52 -29.41 -11.70
N ALA A 409 15.15 -30.17 -12.75
CA ALA A 409 14.17 -29.78 -13.73
C ALA A 409 12.80 -29.50 -13.06
N LEU A 410 12.14 -28.44 -13.48
CA LEU A 410 10.76 -28.14 -13.15
C LEU A 410 9.82 -28.71 -14.22
N THR A 411 8.68 -29.17 -13.82
CA THR A 411 7.57 -29.37 -14.76
C THR A 411 6.89 -28.04 -15.07
N GLY A 412 6.14 -27.98 -16.16
CA GLY A 412 5.37 -26.77 -16.49
C GLY A 412 4.34 -26.39 -15.41
N ASP A 413 3.78 -27.39 -14.71
CA ASP A 413 2.80 -27.14 -13.65
C ASP A 413 3.47 -26.66 -12.34
N GLU A 414 4.60 -27.26 -11.96
CA GLU A 414 5.44 -26.73 -10.87
C GLU A 414 5.82 -25.27 -11.15
N LEU A 415 6.29 -24.98 -12.36
CA LEU A 415 6.67 -23.60 -12.71
C LEU A 415 5.50 -22.62 -12.59
N ARG A 416 4.30 -23.02 -13.02
CA ARG A 416 3.10 -22.16 -12.88
C ARG A 416 2.69 -21.90 -11.44
N SER A 417 2.95 -22.84 -10.53
CA SER A 417 2.67 -22.64 -9.10
C SER A 417 3.70 -21.76 -8.41
N LEU A 418 4.92 -21.65 -8.94
CA LEU A 418 6.01 -20.86 -8.38
C LEU A 418 6.14 -19.46 -9.02
N PHE A 419 5.55 -19.26 -10.19
CA PHE A 419 5.61 -18.00 -10.92
C PHE A 419 4.42 -17.12 -10.59
N HIS A 420 4.71 -15.88 -10.22
CA HIS A 420 3.71 -14.87 -9.90
C HIS A 420 3.97 -13.58 -10.68
N THR A 421 2.91 -12.93 -11.11
CA THR A 421 2.97 -11.55 -11.59
C THR A 421 2.80 -10.63 -10.41
N ILE A 422 3.62 -9.57 -10.36
CA ILE A 422 3.46 -8.51 -9.37
C ILE A 422 2.25 -7.70 -9.83
N GLU A 423 1.08 -7.99 -9.25
CA GLU A 423 -0.13 -7.21 -9.50
C GLU A 423 -0.06 -5.97 -8.62
N THR A 424 -0.03 -4.82 -9.25
CA THR A 424 -0.16 -3.46 -8.71
C THR A 424 0.22 -3.22 -7.26
N SER A 425 1.10 -2.26 -7.09
CA SER A 425 1.32 -1.52 -5.85
C SER A 425 1.85 -2.30 -4.64
N TRP A 426 2.93 -3.01 -4.81
CA TRP A 426 3.87 -3.14 -3.69
C TRP A 426 4.37 -1.74 -3.24
N HIS A 427 3.82 -0.68 -3.85
CA HIS A 427 4.20 0.72 -3.68
C HIS A 427 3.04 1.65 -3.31
N SER A 428 1.83 1.15 -3.17
CA SER A 428 0.69 1.94 -2.72
C SER A 428 -0.30 1.05 -2.01
N GLU A 429 -0.30 1.08 -0.70
CA GLU A 429 -1.49 0.68 0.03
C GLU A 429 -2.61 1.65 -0.36
N GLU A 430 -3.61 1.15 -1.04
CA GLU A 430 -4.92 1.77 -1.08
C GLU A 430 -5.58 1.54 0.29
N TYR A 431 -5.50 2.52 1.18
CA TYR A 431 -6.34 2.60 2.34
C TYR A 431 -7.67 3.30 2.01
#